data_1ee1d7deeb913abef7b771e0aa6ee34b
#
_entry.id   1ee1d7deeb913abef7b771e0aa6ee34b
#
_cell.length_a   1.000
_cell.length_b   1.000
_cell.length_c   1.000
_cell.angle_alpha   90.00
_cell.angle_beta   90.00
_cell.angle_gamma   90.00
#
_symmetry.space_group_name_H-M   'P 1'
#
loop_
_entity.id
_entity.type
_entity.pdbx_description
1 polymer ?
#
loop_
_entity_poly.entity_id
_entity_poly.type
_entity_poly.pdbx_seq_one_letter_code
_entity_poly.pdbx_strand_id
1 'polypeptide(L)'
;LSADTKEEAAGRLAELGYEFEWLQDGSLKATTPVLPAIRDLPDGRRVFFNQLIAAFKGWQDARNQANRSVCFGDGSVLADRDMETVCAISEELAFDLPWVAGDIVLVDNFLVMHGRRPFEGQRCLLASLLV
;
A
#
# COMPACT_ATOMS: atom_id res chain seq x y z
N LEU A 1 11.11 -3.99 -7.08
CA LEU A 1 12.17 -3.70 -8.07
C LEU A 1 13.09 -4.91 -8.13
N SER A 2 13.03 -5.75 -9.13
CA SER A 2 14.02 -6.81 -9.33
C SER A 2 15.26 -6.18 -9.99
N ALA A 3 16.17 -5.61 -9.22
CA ALA A 3 17.40 -4.98 -9.69
C ALA A 3 18.59 -5.55 -8.91
N ASP A 4 19.63 -5.91 -9.62
CA ASP A 4 20.84 -6.51 -9.03
C ASP A 4 21.91 -5.46 -8.72
N THR A 5 21.79 -4.26 -9.31
CA THR A 5 22.70 -3.14 -9.09
C THR A 5 21.97 -1.85 -8.71
N LYS A 6 22.71 -0.89 -8.14
CA LYS A 6 22.16 0.44 -7.82
C LYS A 6 21.76 1.21 -9.08
N GLU A 7 22.53 1.05 -10.14
CA GLU A 7 22.32 1.70 -11.44
C GLU A 7 21.00 1.20 -12.07
N GLU A 8 20.78 -0.10 -12.05
CA GLU A 8 19.52 -0.68 -12.53
C GLU A 8 18.32 -0.24 -11.68
N ALA A 9 18.48 -0.23 -10.37
CA ALA A 9 17.44 0.25 -9.46
C ALA A 9 17.09 1.72 -9.74
N ALA A 10 18.11 2.57 -9.91
CA ALA A 10 17.93 3.98 -10.22
C ALA A 10 17.21 4.18 -11.57
N GLY A 11 17.61 3.43 -12.61
CA GLY A 11 16.97 3.48 -13.93
C GLY A 11 15.48 3.13 -13.85
N ARG A 12 15.13 2.03 -13.16
CA ARG A 12 13.73 1.60 -12.99
C ARG A 12 12.91 2.59 -12.17
N LEU A 13 13.48 3.17 -11.12
CA LEU A 13 12.80 4.18 -10.33
C LEU A 13 12.50 5.44 -11.16
N ALA A 14 13.49 5.89 -11.95
CA ALA A 14 13.32 7.02 -12.85
C ALA A 14 12.23 6.76 -13.91
N GLU A 15 12.22 5.58 -14.53
CA GLU A 15 11.18 5.16 -15.49
C GLU A 15 9.77 5.16 -14.87
N LEU A 16 9.67 4.81 -13.59
CA LEU A 16 8.42 4.82 -12.83
C LEU A 16 8.05 6.22 -12.28
N GLY A 17 8.88 7.23 -12.50
CA GLY A 17 8.67 8.59 -12.02
C GLY A 17 8.88 8.79 -10.52
N TYR A 18 9.62 7.90 -9.88
CA TYR A 18 9.96 8.02 -8.46
C TYR A 18 11.08 9.02 -8.24
N GLU A 19 10.99 9.81 -7.18
CA GLU A 19 12.14 10.49 -6.60
C GLU A 19 12.87 9.54 -5.66
N PHE A 20 14.20 9.55 -5.65
CA PHE A 20 14.97 8.66 -4.79
C PHE A 20 16.30 9.22 -4.34
N GLU A 21 16.77 8.74 -3.20
CA GLU A 21 18.03 9.12 -2.58
C GLU A 21 18.71 7.87 -1.98
N TRP A 22 19.99 7.69 -2.29
CA TRP A 22 20.83 6.69 -1.61
C TRP A 22 21.38 7.27 -0.31
N LEU A 23 21.06 6.62 0.80
CA LEU A 23 21.53 7.04 2.11
C LEU A 23 22.96 6.56 2.37
N GLN A 24 23.63 7.14 3.39
CA GLN A 24 25.02 6.83 3.73
C GLN A 24 25.24 5.37 4.14
N ASP A 25 24.24 4.73 4.71
CA ASP A 25 24.23 3.32 5.09
C ASP A 25 23.99 2.36 3.91
N GLY A 26 23.88 2.91 2.69
CA GLY A 26 23.59 2.15 1.47
C GLY A 26 22.12 1.83 1.26
N SER A 27 21.22 2.22 2.17
CA SER A 27 19.79 2.05 1.97
C SER A 27 19.24 3.06 0.97
N LEU A 28 18.08 2.74 0.39
CA LEU A 28 17.38 3.53 -0.60
C LEU A 28 16.13 4.15 0.02
N LYS A 29 16.00 5.47 -0.07
CA LYS A 29 14.75 6.18 0.17
C LYS A 29 14.11 6.48 -1.18
N ALA A 30 12.88 6.07 -1.38
CA ALA A 30 12.14 6.32 -2.61
C ALA A 30 10.78 6.93 -2.30
N THR A 31 10.39 7.92 -3.10
CA THR A 31 9.09 8.60 -3.00
C THR A 31 8.34 8.38 -4.30
N THR A 32 7.12 7.88 -4.22
CA THR A 32 6.26 7.69 -5.39
C THR A 32 5.89 9.03 -6.02
N PRO A 33 5.54 9.07 -7.31
CA PRO A 33 4.81 10.21 -7.83
C PRO A 33 3.49 10.40 -7.09
N VAL A 34 2.86 11.56 -7.24
CA VAL A 34 1.54 11.83 -6.64
C VAL A 34 0.52 10.85 -7.22
N LEU A 35 -0.09 10.06 -6.35
CA LEU A 35 -1.08 9.05 -6.71
C LEU A 35 -2.45 9.47 -6.19
N PRO A 36 -3.53 9.28 -6.97
CA PRO A 36 -4.88 9.59 -6.49
C PRO A 36 -5.29 8.61 -5.39
N ALA A 37 -5.79 9.12 -4.27
CA ALA A 37 -6.36 8.29 -3.19
C ALA A 37 -7.74 7.73 -3.56
N ILE A 38 -8.44 8.40 -4.44
CA ILE A 38 -9.76 8.02 -4.96
C ILE A 38 -9.65 7.83 -6.47
N ARG A 39 -10.25 6.76 -6.95
CA ARG A 39 -10.29 6.43 -8.37
C ARG A 39 -11.73 6.43 -8.86
N ASP A 40 -11.97 7.07 -9.99
CA ASP A 40 -13.23 7.00 -10.71
C ASP A 40 -13.23 5.79 -11.64
N LEU A 41 -14.28 4.98 -11.59
CA LEU A 41 -14.45 3.81 -12.45
C LEU A 41 -15.26 4.17 -13.70
N PRO A 42 -15.15 3.39 -14.79
CA PRO A 42 -15.89 3.64 -16.03
C PRO A 42 -17.43 3.66 -15.88
N ASP A 43 -17.95 2.99 -14.86
CA ASP A 43 -19.37 2.94 -14.54
C ASP A 43 -19.86 4.09 -13.64
N GLY A 44 -18.98 5.08 -13.36
CA GLY A 44 -19.27 6.27 -12.57
C GLY A 44 -19.12 6.08 -11.06
N ARG A 45 -18.77 4.88 -10.58
CA ARG A 45 -18.47 4.67 -9.15
C ARG A 45 -17.12 5.30 -8.80
N ARG A 46 -17.00 5.77 -7.56
CA ARG A 46 -15.77 6.25 -6.97
C ARG A 46 -15.29 5.28 -5.91
N VAL A 47 -14.04 4.88 -5.96
CA VAL A 47 -13.47 3.90 -5.05
C VAL A 47 -12.26 4.46 -4.31
N PHE A 48 -12.12 4.09 -3.05
CA PHE A 48 -10.94 4.40 -2.23
C PHE A 48 -9.85 3.37 -2.55
N PHE A 49 -9.08 3.66 -3.59
CA PHE A 49 -8.08 2.75 -4.15
C PHE A 49 -6.66 3.24 -3.87
N ASN A 50 -6.12 2.83 -2.74
CA ASN A 50 -4.79 3.23 -2.30
C ASN A 50 -4.27 2.30 -1.19
N GLN A 51 -3.08 2.58 -0.67
CA GLN A 51 -2.46 1.83 0.42
C GLN A 51 -2.23 2.67 1.68
N LEU A 52 -2.99 3.74 1.88
CA LEU A 52 -2.82 4.66 3.00
C LEU A 52 -2.86 3.94 4.35
N ILE A 53 -3.83 3.05 4.56
CA ILE A 53 -4.00 2.31 5.81
C ILE A 53 -2.81 1.38 6.06
N ALA A 54 -2.35 0.67 5.04
CA ALA A 54 -1.20 -0.22 5.15
C ALA A 54 0.08 0.57 5.47
N ALA A 55 0.27 1.71 4.83
CA ALA A 55 1.41 2.58 5.08
C ALA A 55 1.38 3.20 6.49
N PHE A 56 0.21 3.65 6.94
CA PHE A 56 0.03 4.27 8.24
C PHE A 56 0.19 3.27 9.41
N LYS A 57 -0.41 2.07 9.29
CA LYS A 57 -0.38 1.06 10.36
C LYS A 57 0.81 0.10 10.29
N GLY A 58 1.32 -0.18 9.10
CA GLY A 58 2.18 -1.35 8.87
C GLY A 58 3.64 -1.04 8.56
N TRP A 59 3.97 0.14 8.08
CA TRP A 59 5.33 0.47 7.70
C TRP A 59 6.10 1.09 8.87
N GLN A 60 6.31 0.28 9.90
CA GLN A 60 7.18 0.64 10.99
C GLN A 60 8.63 0.35 10.60
N ASP A 61 9.30 1.35 10.08
CA ASP A 61 10.75 1.35 9.88
C ASP A 61 11.35 2.38 10.84
N ALA A 62 12.42 2.00 11.55
CA ALA A 62 13.11 2.89 12.47
C ALA A 62 13.62 4.19 11.80
N ARG A 63 13.74 4.19 10.47
CA ARG A 63 14.12 5.32 9.62
C ARG A 63 12.95 6.19 9.17
N ASN A 64 11.72 5.69 9.31
CA ASN A 64 10.48 6.38 8.92
C ASN A 64 9.66 6.70 10.18
N GLN A 65 9.33 7.96 10.35
CA GLN A 65 8.25 8.32 11.27
C GLN A 65 6.94 7.85 10.62
N ALA A 66 6.15 7.05 11.32
CA ALA A 66 4.93 6.42 10.79
C ALA A 66 3.96 7.41 10.11
N ASN A 67 3.89 8.65 10.63
CA ASN A 67 3.07 9.73 10.08
C ASN A 67 3.72 10.50 8.91
N ARG A 68 4.90 10.12 8.46
CA ARG A 68 5.62 10.75 7.34
C ARG A 68 5.89 9.82 6.16
N SER A 69 5.54 8.55 6.27
CA SER A 69 5.65 7.60 5.16
C SER A 69 4.62 7.88 4.06
N VAL A 70 3.57 8.62 4.37
CA VAL A 70 2.57 9.12 3.42
C VAL A 70 2.28 10.57 3.71
N CYS A 71 2.24 11.39 2.65
CA CYS A 71 1.90 12.81 2.71
C CYS A 71 1.00 13.17 1.53
N PHE A 72 0.42 14.35 1.55
CA PHE A 72 -0.21 14.92 0.37
C PHE A 72 0.79 15.22 -0.73
N GLY A 73 0.32 15.39 -1.97
CA GLY A 73 1.18 15.67 -3.11
C GLY A 73 1.97 16.99 -3.03
N ASP A 74 1.57 17.90 -2.15
CA ASP A 74 2.30 19.13 -1.82
C ASP A 74 3.31 18.96 -0.69
N GLY A 75 3.47 17.72 -0.17
CA GLY A 75 4.36 17.38 0.94
C GLY A 75 3.77 17.65 2.32
N SER A 76 2.55 18.19 2.43
CA SER A 76 1.91 18.39 3.72
C SER A 76 1.52 17.06 4.38
N VAL A 77 1.53 17.03 5.70
CA VAL A 77 1.30 15.81 6.50
C VAL A 77 -0.19 15.51 6.58
N LEU A 78 -0.56 14.25 6.43
CA LEU A 78 -1.90 13.76 6.74
C LEU A 78 -2.11 13.84 8.26
N ALA A 79 -3.24 14.44 8.69
CA ALA A 79 -3.54 14.52 10.10
C ALA A 79 -3.83 13.13 10.69
N ASP A 80 -3.23 12.82 11.84
CA ASP A 80 -3.42 11.52 12.50
C ASP A 80 -4.90 11.21 12.75
N ARG A 81 -5.68 12.23 13.14
CA ARG A 81 -7.13 12.11 13.32
C ARG A 81 -7.87 11.65 12.06
N ASP A 82 -7.47 12.14 10.89
CA ASP A 82 -8.10 11.76 9.63
C ASP A 82 -7.74 10.32 9.29
N MET A 83 -6.50 9.93 9.53
CA MET A 83 -6.05 8.55 9.32
C MET A 83 -6.71 7.56 10.29
N GLU A 84 -6.88 7.95 11.56
CA GLU A 84 -7.64 7.16 12.54
C GLU A 84 -9.10 6.98 12.10
N THR A 85 -9.72 8.02 11.58
CA THR A 85 -11.08 7.97 11.03
C THR A 85 -11.18 7.01 9.85
N VAL A 86 -10.25 7.10 8.90
CA VAL A 86 -10.18 6.18 7.75
C VAL A 86 -10.01 4.73 8.22
N CYS A 87 -9.13 4.51 9.19
CA CYS A 87 -8.93 3.18 9.77
C CYS A 87 -10.19 2.64 10.47
N ALA A 88 -10.88 3.48 11.22
CA ALA A 88 -12.12 3.09 11.92
C ALA A 88 -13.24 2.72 10.93
N ILE A 89 -13.46 3.54 9.92
CA ILE A 89 -14.45 3.26 8.87
C ILE A 89 -14.10 1.97 8.13
N SER A 90 -12.83 1.76 7.80
CA SER A 90 -12.40 0.55 7.10
C SER A 90 -12.62 -0.71 7.94
N GLU A 91 -12.42 -0.63 9.25
CA GLU A 91 -12.67 -1.74 10.16
C GLU A 91 -14.18 -2.02 10.32
N GLU A 92 -15.00 -0.97 10.38
CA GLU A 92 -16.47 -1.08 10.46
C GLU A 92 -17.05 -1.74 9.20
N LEU A 93 -16.50 -1.40 8.03
CA LEU A 93 -16.96 -1.94 6.75
C LEU A 93 -16.35 -3.31 6.39
N ALA A 94 -15.31 -3.74 7.11
CA ALA A 94 -14.64 -4.99 6.85
C ALA A 94 -15.48 -6.20 7.27
N PHE A 95 -15.42 -7.24 6.48
CA PHE A 95 -15.95 -8.55 6.84
C PHE A 95 -14.86 -9.61 6.66
N ASP A 96 -14.91 -10.64 7.47
CA ASP A 96 -13.93 -11.71 7.44
C ASP A 96 -14.42 -12.87 6.56
N LEU A 97 -13.51 -13.42 5.75
CA LEU A 97 -13.75 -14.66 5.00
C LEU A 97 -13.19 -15.83 5.82
N PRO A 98 -14.05 -16.77 6.25
CA PRO A 98 -13.61 -17.93 7.03
C PRO A 98 -12.96 -18.97 6.10
N TRP A 99 -11.71 -18.73 5.73
CA TRP A 99 -10.95 -19.56 4.81
C TRP A 99 -10.77 -21.00 5.31
N VAL A 100 -11.01 -21.96 4.43
CA VAL A 100 -10.62 -23.36 4.62
C VAL A 100 -9.69 -23.81 3.49
N ALA A 101 -8.97 -24.90 3.72
CA ALA A 101 -8.09 -25.44 2.69
C ALA A 101 -8.87 -25.83 1.43
N GLY A 102 -8.42 -25.35 0.28
CA GLY A 102 -9.08 -25.55 -1.01
C GLY A 102 -9.98 -24.40 -1.47
N ASP A 103 -10.24 -23.39 -0.64
CA ASP A 103 -11.00 -22.23 -1.05
C ASP A 103 -10.28 -21.42 -2.13
N ILE A 104 -11.07 -20.90 -3.06
CA ILE A 104 -10.62 -19.96 -4.10
C ILE A 104 -11.51 -18.73 -4.00
N VAL A 105 -10.89 -17.55 -3.92
CA VAL A 105 -11.59 -16.27 -3.91
C VAL A 105 -11.09 -15.40 -5.04
N LEU A 106 -12.03 -14.89 -5.82
CA LEU A 106 -11.77 -13.87 -6.84
C LEU A 106 -12.09 -12.50 -6.23
N VAL A 107 -11.11 -11.61 -6.25
CA VAL A 107 -11.23 -10.25 -5.70
C VAL A 107 -11.08 -9.25 -6.84
N ASP A 108 -12.11 -8.41 -7.05
CA ASP A 108 -11.95 -7.21 -7.84
C ASP A 108 -11.19 -6.16 -7.01
N ASN A 109 -9.89 -6.11 -7.19
CA ASN A 109 -8.98 -5.25 -6.44
C ASN A 109 -9.22 -3.75 -6.70
N PHE A 110 -9.95 -3.38 -7.76
CA PHE A 110 -10.34 -1.99 -7.98
C PHE A 110 -11.53 -1.56 -7.14
N LEU A 111 -12.39 -2.50 -6.76
CA LEU A 111 -13.62 -2.22 -6.02
C LEU A 111 -13.44 -2.33 -4.51
N VAL A 112 -12.64 -3.28 -4.05
CA VAL A 112 -12.53 -3.60 -2.64
C VAL A 112 -11.08 -3.62 -2.19
N MET A 113 -10.83 -3.01 -1.05
CA MET A 113 -9.59 -3.22 -0.33
C MET A 113 -9.62 -4.60 0.32
N HIS A 114 -8.47 -5.20 0.45
CA HIS A 114 -8.34 -6.47 1.14
C HIS A 114 -7.10 -6.46 2.04
N GLY A 115 -7.15 -7.27 3.07
CA GLY A 115 -6.07 -7.33 4.05
C GLY A 115 -6.02 -8.70 4.70
N ARG A 116 -5.23 -8.79 5.75
CA ARG A 116 -5.03 -10.02 6.50
C ARG A 116 -5.10 -9.72 7.98
N ARG A 117 -5.93 -10.48 8.70
CA ARG A 117 -5.92 -10.50 10.16
C ARG A 117 -4.65 -11.21 10.66
N PRO A 118 -4.17 -10.89 11.86
CA PRO A 118 -3.14 -11.69 12.52
C PRO A 118 -3.57 -13.17 12.60
N PHE A 119 -2.64 -14.08 12.47
CA PHE A 119 -2.90 -15.51 12.53
C PHE A 119 -1.77 -16.22 13.26
N GLU A 120 -2.06 -17.40 13.80
CA GLU A 120 -1.10 -18.29 14.41
C GLU A 120 -0.91 -19.54 13.55
N GLY A 121 0.28 -20.17 13.63
CA GLY A 121 0.61 -21.39 12.91
C GLY A 121 1.10 -21.16 11.48
N GLN A 122 1.16 -22.26 10.72
CA GLN A 122 1.60 -22.25 9.32
C GLN A 122 0.42 -21.96 8.40
N ARG A 123 0.64 -21.10 7.43
CA ARG A 123 -0.33 -20.73 6.40
C ARG A 123 0.36 -20.67 5.04
N CYS A 124 -0.28 -21.26 4.04
CA CYS A 124 0.10 -21.13 2.65
C CYS A 124 -1.07 -20.47 1.89
N LEU A 125 -0.82 -19.33 1.27
CA LEU A 125 -1.75 -18.64 0.40
C LEU A 125 -1.07 -18.42 -0.95
N LEU A 126 -1.72 -18.84 -2.01
CA LEU A 126 -1.29 -18.58 -3.37
C LEU A 126 -2.09 -17.42 -3.92
N ALA A 127 -1.43 -16.45 -4.52
CA ALA A 127 -2.06 -15.30 -5.16
C ALA A 127 -1.63 -15.23 -6.62
N SER A 128 -2.60 -14.93 -7.50
CA SER A 128 -2.36 -14.65 -8.90
C SER A 128 -3.04 -13.34 -9.27
N LEU A 129 -2.35 -12.50 -10.02
CA LEU A 129 -2.91 -11.28 -10.58
C LEU A 129 -3.42 -11.58 -11.98
N LEU A 130 -4.68 -11.25 -12.22
CA LEU A 130 -5.31 -11.32 -13.53
C LEU A 130 -5.34 -9.91 -14.12
N VAL A 131 -4.98 -9.78 -15.38
CA VAL A 131 -5.03 -8.55 -16.20
C VAL A 131 -6.00 -8.72 -17.34
#